data_20b3c7be3bb522bd9bc0fccdf3f0bebf
#
_entry.id   20b3c7be3bb522bd9bc0fccdf3f0bebf
#
_cell.length_a   1.000
_cell.length_b   1.000
_cell.length_c   1.000
_cell.angle_alpha   90.00
_cell.angle_beta   90.00
_cell.angle_gamma   90.00
#
_symmetry.space_group_name_H-M   'P 1'
#
loop_
_entity.id
_entity.type
_entity.pdbx_description
1 polymer ?
#
loop_
_entity_poly.entity_id
_entity_poly.type
_entity_poly.pdbx_seq_one_letter_code
_entity_poly.pdbx_strand_id
1 'polypeptide(L)'
;MLVDWRRLRFSQKELDFLESAPVLVRAGQRSFYSTILSSDRMFFRFDPGCLEAVTERGRAALTLVEQRLEDSVPEVHYWSKGDILIIDNWTIMHGRASVNQGSGRRLGRILIDA
;
A
#
# COMPACT_ATOMS: atom_id res chain seq x y z
N MET A 1 5.16 9.45 -4.01
CA MET A 1 4.04 9.56 -3.06
C MET A 1 4.24 8.54 -1.95
N LEU A 2 4.24 9.01 -0.72
CA LEU A 2 4.45 8.18 0.47
C LEU A 2 3.31 8.43 1.46
N VAL A 3 2.67 7.37 1.93
CA VAL A 3 1.57 7.45 2.89
C VAL A 3 1.78 6.40 3.98
N ASP A 4 1.89 6.87 5.22
CA ASP A 4 1.85 6.00 6.39
C ASP A 4 0.37 5.67 6.68
N TRP A 5 0.01 4.39 6.65
CA TRP A 5 -1.38 3.96 6.81
C TRP A 5 -1.99 4.43 8.15
N ARG A 6 -1.17 4.58 9.18
CA ARG A 6 -1.63 5.03 10.50
C ARG A 6 -2.15 6.47 10.48
N ARG A 7 -1.74 7.25 9.49
CA ARG A 7 -2.20 8.63 9.30
C ARG A 7 -3.53 8.74 8.55
N LEU A 8 -4.04 7.63 8.03
CA LEU A 8 -5.34 7.60 7.34
C LEU A 8 -6.52 7.68 8.32
N ARG A 9 -6.27 7.63 9.61
CA ARG A 9 -7.25 7.84 10.67
C ARG A 9 -8.46 6.91 10.61
N PHE A 10 -8.21 5.63 10.40
CA PHE A 10 -9.26 4.63 10.48
C PHE A 10 -9.81 4.57 11.92
N SER A 11 -11.13 4.45 12.04
CA SER A 11 -11.76 4.20 13.34
C SER A 11 -11.41 2.78 13.83
N GLN A 12 -11.65 2.51 15.12
CA GLN A 12 -11.42 1.18 15.66
C GLN A 12 -12.26 0.12 14.94
N LYS A 13 -13.50 0.42 14.61
CA LYS A 13 -14.36 -0.48 13.85
C LYS A 13 -13.83 -0.73 12.44
N GLU A 14 -13.30 0.30 11.80
CA GLU A 14 -12.69 0.18 10.49
C GLU A 14 -11.42 -0.66 10.53
N LEU A 15 -10.60 -0.50 11.56
CA LEU A 15 -9.41 -1.34 11.76
C LEU A 15 -9.78 -2.80 11.99
N ASP A 16 -10.79 -3.07 12.81
CA ASP A 16 -11.30 -4.41 13.05
C ASP A 16 -11.80 -5.03 11.74
N PHE A 17 -12.49 -4.25 10.92
CA PHE A 17 -12.96 -4.67 9.61
C PHE A 17 -11.81 -5.02 8.66
N LEU A 18 -10.79 -4.17 8.58
CA LEU A 18 -9.62 -4.40 7.73
C LEU A 18 -8.80 -5.62 8.16
N GLU A 19 -8.81 -5.97 9.44
CA GLU A 19 -8.18 -7.19 9.94
C GLU A 19 -8.94 -8.46 9.58
N SER A 20 -10.24 -8.37 9.29
CA SER A 20 -11.09 -9.54 9.12
C SER A 20 -11.61 -9.76 7.72
N ALA A 21 -11.69 -8.73 6.89
CA ALA A 21 -12.23 -8.83 5.55
C ALA A 21 -11.21 -9.49 4.60
N PRO A 22 -11.54 -10.67 4.02
CA PRO A 22 -10.58 -11.38 3.17
C PRO A 22 -10.43 -10.72 1.80
N VAL A 23 -9.21 -10.72 1.31
CA VAL A 23 -8.87 -10.31 -0.05
C VAL A 23 -7.95 -11.36 -0.67
N LEU A 24 -8.00 -11.50 -1.99
CA LEU A 24 -7.09 -12.37 -2.72
C LEU A 24 -5.83 -11.57 -3.07
N VAL A 25 -4.68 -12.10 -2.66
CA VAL A 25 -3.38 -11.52 -2.99
C VAL A 25 -2.75 -12.33 -4.11
N ARG A 26 -2.37 -11.65 -5.18
CA ARG A 26 -1.63 -12.24 -6.29
C ARG A 26 -0.19 -11.78 -6.24
N ALA A 27 0.72 -12.72 -6.02
CA ALA A 27 2.16 -12.44 -5.95
C ALA A 27 2.89 -13.35 -6.93
N GLY A 28 3.19 -12.84 -8.13
CA GLY A 28 3.77 -13.63 -9.20
C GLY A 28 2.82 -14.74 -9.64
N GLN A 29 3.29 -16.00 -9.55
CA GLN A 29 2.48 -17.18 -9.88
C GLN A 29 1.70 -17.74 -8.69
N ARG A 30 1.80 -17.10 -7.53
CA ARG A 30 1.12 -17.52 -6.32
C ARG A 30 -0.07 -16.64 -6.02
N SER A 31 -1.10 -17.24 -5.46
CA SER A 31 -2.27 -16.53 -4.96
C SER A 31 -2.62 -17.08 -3.59
N PHE A 32 -3.02 -16.20 -2.68
CA PHE A 32 -3.45 -16.61 -1.36
C PHE A 32 -4.46 -15.61 -0.80
N TYR A 33 -5.28 -16.05 0.14
CA TYR A 33 -6.20 -15.17 0.85
C TYR A 33 -5.49 -14.55 2.05
N SER A 34 -5.74 -13.28 2.28
CA SER A 34 -5.21 -12.54 3.42
C SER A 34 -6.15 -11.39 3.76
N THR A 35 -5.71 -10.49 4.61
CA THR A 35 -6.41 -9.26 4.97
C THR A 35 -5.52 -8.07 4.66
N ILE A 36 -6.11 -6.88 4.51
CA ILE A 36 -5.34 -5.66 4.26
C ILE A 36 -4.47 -5.33 5.48
N LEU A 37 -5.06 -5.40 6.68
CA LEU A 37 -4.32 -5.19 7.92
C LEU A 37 -4.06 -6.54 8.60
N SER A 38 -2.83 -6.76 9.04
CA SER A 38 -2.49 -7.98 9.79
C SER A 38 -3.11 -7.96 11.18
N SER A 39 -3.25 -9.15 11.79
CA SER A 39 -3.88 -9.29 13.13
C SER A 39 -3.10 -8.55 14.23
N ASP A 40 -1.79 -8.43 14.10
CA ASP A 40 -0.96 -7.67 15.03
C ASP A 40 -0.88 -6.18 14.70
N ARG A 41 -1.52 -5.76 13.60
CA ARG A 41 -1.53 -4.38 13.09
C ARG A 41 -0.15 -3.81 12.76
N MET A 42 0.82 -4.68 12.53
CA MET A 42 2.18 -4.28 12.16
C MET A 42 2.39 -4.20 10.65
N PHE A 43 1.53 -4.86 9.88
CA PHE A 43 1.64 -4.93 8.43
C PHE A 43 0.35 -4.45 7.78
N PHE A 44 0.46 -3.45 6.90
CA PHE A 44 -0.64 -2.94 6.10
C PHE A 44 -0.35 -3.22 4.62
N ARG A 45 -1.19 -4.04 4.02
CA ARG A 45 -1.04 -4.43 2.62
C ARG A 45 -2.06 -3.70 1.76
N PHE A 46 -1.59 -2.85 0.90
CA PHE A 46 -2.45 -2.25 -0.11
C PHE A 46 -1.66 -1.99 -1.39
N ASP A 47 -1.79 -2.92 -2.32
CA ASP A 47 -1.26 -2.81 -3.67
C ASP A 47 -2.39 -3.18 -4.64
N PRO A 48 -3.06 -2.20 -5.25
CA PRO A 48 -4.21 -2.46 -6.12
C PRO A 48 -3.90 -3.38 -7.30
N GLY A 49 -2.64 -3.43 -7.73
CA GLY A 49 -2.23 -4.35 -8.80
C GLY A 49 -2.16 -5.81 -8.37
N CYS A 50 -2.09 -6.07 -7.07
CA CYS A 50 -1.93 -7.40 -6.51
C CYS A 50 -3.13 -7.87 -5.67
N LEU A 51 -4.08 -6.99 -5.38
CA LEU A 51 -5.23 -7.30 -4.55
C LEU A 51 -6.51 -7.42 -5.39
N GLU A 52 -7.29 -8.43 -5.08
CA GLU A 52 -8.57 -8.68 -5.75
C GLU A 52 -9.65 -8.95 -4.71
N ALA A 53 -10.81 -8.32 -4.89
CA ALA A 53 -11.96 -8.57 -4.06
C ALA A 53 -12.68 -9.83 -4.57
N VAL A 54 -12.87 -10.81 -3.69
CA VAL A 54 -13.61 -12.04 -4.01
C VAL A 54 -14.90 -12.15 -3.20
N THR A 55 -15.12 -11.23 -2.26
CA THR A 55 -16.34 -11.12 -1.46
C THR A 55 -16.79 -9.66 -1.41
N GLU A 56 -18.03 -9.43 -1.00
CA GLU A 56 -18.54 -8.07 -0.78
C GLU A 56 -17.77 -7.35 0.33
N ARG A 57 -17.39 -8.07 1.38
CA ARG A 57 -16.59 -7.52 2.47
C ARG A 57 -15.21 -7.11 1.99
N GLY A 58 -14.57 -7.94 1.18
CA GLY A 58 -13.28 -7.62 0.58
C GLY A 58 -13.34 -6.38 -0.31
N ARG A 59 -14.40 -6.27 -1.12
CA ARG A 59 -14.63 -5.10 -1.97
C ARG A 59 -14.82 -3.84 -1.13
N ALA A 60 -15.62 -3.91 -0.08
CA ALA A 60 -15.85 -2.78 0.81
C ALA A 60 -14.55 -2.36 1.52
N ALA A 61 -13.71 -3.32 1.90
CA ALA A 61 -12.40 -3.02 2.50
C ALA A 61 -11.48 -2.29 1.54
N LEU A 62 -11.38 -2.74 0.29
CA LEU A 62 -10.59 -2.06 -0.74
C LEU A 62 -11.10 -0.65 -1.01
N THR A 63 -12.42 -0.49 -1.13
CA THR A 63 -13.04 0.82 -1.34
C THR A 63 -12.78 1.77 -0.19
N LEU A 64 -12.86 1.29 1.05
CA LEU A 64 -12.57 2.09 2.24
C LEU A 64 -11.15 2.67 2.20
N VAL A 65 -10.16 1.84 1.87
CA VAL A 65 -8.77 2.28 1.79
C VAL A 65 -8.57 3.26 0.64
N GLU A 66 -9.16 2.99 -0.52
CA GLU A 66 -9.08 3.89 -1.68
C GLU A 66 -9.63 5.27 -1.35
N GLN A 67 -10.79 5.34 -0.70
CA GLN A 67 -11.39 6.62 -0.30
C GLN A 67 -10.53 7.39 0.69
N ARG A 68 -9.96 6.70 1.68
CA ARG A 68 -9.07 7.35 2.65
C ARG A 68 -7.80 7.86 2.00
N LEU A 69 -7.25 7.13 1.02
CA LEU A 69 -6.10 7.59 0.26
C LEU A 69 -6.41 8.83 -0.59
N GLU A 70 -7.58 8.88 -1.21
CA GLU A 70 -8.01 10.05 -1.98
C GLU A 70 -8.13 11.29 -1.11
N ASP A 71 -8.58 11.13 0.14
CA ASP A 71 -8.75 12.23 1.08
C ASP A 71 -7.45 12.58 1.82
N SER A 72 -6.39 11.82 1.64
CA SER A 72 -5.13 12.02 2.34
C SER A 72 -4.23 13.01 1.62
N VAL A 73 -3.30 13.60 2.39
CA VAL A 73 -2.23 14.43 1.84
C VAL A 73 -0.94 13.61 1.91
N PRO A 74 -0.50 13.01 0.79
CA PRO A 74 0.70 12.20 0.79
C PRO A 74 1.96 13.04 0.89
N GLU A 75 3.01 12.47 1.44
CA GLU A 75 4.34 13.04 1.33
C GLU A 75 4.91 12.76 -0.04
N VAL A 76 5.60 13.74 -0.62
CA VAL A 76 6.23 13.61 -1.93
C VAL A 76 7.73 13.76 -1.75
N HIS A 77 8.46 12.76 -2.23
CA HIS A 77 9.92 12.83 -2.30
C HIS A 77 10.32 13.30 -3.69
N TYR A 78 11.03 14.42 -3.75
CA TYR A 78 11.57 14.95 -5.00
C TYR A 78 13.01 14.43 -5.18
N TRP A 79 13.18 13.53 -6.15
CA TRP A 79 14.45 12.87 -6.38
C TRP A 79 15.50 13.81 -6.95
N SER A 80 16.69 13.76 -6.36
CA SER A 80 17.92 14.33 -6.93
C SER A 80 18.92 13.21 -7.17
N LYS A 81 19.83 13.43 -8.10
CA LYS A 81 20.86 12.43 -8.42
C LYS A 81 21.65 12.06 -7.16
N GLY A 82 21.76 10.78 -6.89
CA GLY A 82 22.47 10.25 -5.72
C GLY A 82 21.59 10.06 -4.49
N ASP A 83 20.32 10.43 -4.53
CA ASP A 83 19.41 10.24 -3.41
C ASP A 83 19.14 8.76 -3.15
N ILE A 84 19.08 8.41 -1.88
CA ILE A 84 18.68 7.10 -1.38
C ILE A 84 17.48 7.29 -0.46
N LEU A 85 16.38 6.59 -0.74
CA LEU A 85 15.20 6.59 0.11
C LEU A 85 15.03 5.23 0.76
N ILE A 86 14.98 5.23 2.09
CA ILE A 86 14.74 4.03 2.89
C ILE A 86 13.34 4.11 3.48
N ILE A 87 12.51 3.10 3.21
CA ILE A 87 11.12 3.04 3.68
C ILE A 87 10.85 1.74 4.40
N ASP A 88 10.04 1.84 5.48
CA ASP A 88 9.43 0.66 6.08
C ASP A 88 8.24 0.24 5.21
N ASN A 89 8.44 -0.77 4.39
CA ASN A 89 7.45 -1.25 3.43
C ASN A 89 6.21 -1.88 4.09
N TRP A 90 6.27 -2.17 5.38
CA TRP A 90 5.14 -2.72 6.12
C TRP A 90 4.13 -1.66 6.55
N THR A 91 4.57 -0.42 6.72
CA THR A 91 3.75 0.68 7.20
C THR A 91 3.56 1.80 6.18
N ILE A 92 4.48 1.95 5.24
CA ILE A 92 4.47 3.04 4.27
C ILE A 92 4.02 2.53 2.91
N MET A 93 2.92 3.07 2.42
CA MET A 93 2.51 2.87 1.04
C MET A 93 3.23 3.85 0.14
N HIS A 94 3.65 3.40 -1.02
CA HIS A 94 4.36 4.24 -1.98
C HIS A 94 3.83 4.03 -3.39
N GLY A 95 3.90 5.08 -4.17
CA GLY A 95 3.51 5.08 -5.57
C GLY A 95 4.41 5.98 -6.38
N ARG A 96 4.40 5.79 -7.69
CA ARG A 96 5.13 6.63 -8.63
C ARG A 96 4.20 7.67 -9.24
N ALA A 97 4.69 8.89 -9.38
CA ALA A 97 4.13 9.84 -10.32
C ALA A 97 4.49 9.40 -11.75
N SER A 98 3.65 9.76 -12.73
CA SER A 98 3.93 9.50 -14.14
C SER A 98 5.28 10.11 -14.53
N VAL A 99 6.13 9.31 -15.17
CA VAL A 99 7.44 9.77 -15.68
C VAL A 99 7.31 10.00 -17.16
N ASN A 100 7.72 11.19 -17.63
CA ASN A 100 7.76 11.48 -19.06
C ASN A 100 8.79 10.56 -19.74
N GLN A 101 8.40 9.98 -20.88
CA GLN A 101 9.33 9.21 -21.68
C GLN A 101 10.52 10.08 -22.07
N GLY A 102 11.72 9.55 -21.93
CA GLY A 102 12.95 10.24 -22.29
C GLY A 102 13.58 11.08 -21.18
N SER A 103 13.06 11.04 -19.96
CA SER A 103 13.64 11.78 -18.83
C SER A 103 15.01 11.27 -18.38
N GLY A 104 15.46 10.11 -18.86
CA GLY A 104 16.73 9.49 -18.46
C GLY A 104 16.78 9.03 -17.02
N ARG A 105 15.66 9.01 -16.31
CA ARG A 105 15.59 8.57 -14.92
C ARG A 105 15.80 7.08 -14.78
N ARG A 106 16.67 6.73 -13.83
CA ARG A 106 16.84 5.35 -13.40
C ARG A 106 16.58 5.27 -11.90
N LEU A 107 15.65 4.38 -11.53
CA LEU A 107 15.40 4.05 -10.13
C LEU A 107 15.74 2.58 -9.91
N GLY A 108 16.69 2.34 -8.99
CA GLY A 108 16.97 1.01 -8.48
C GLY A 108 16.17 0.76 -7.22
N ARG A 109 15.76 -0.48 -7.01
CA ARG A 109 15.04 -0.90 -5.82
C ARG A 109 15.71 -2.12 -5.21
N ILE A 110 16.00 -2.04 -3.92
CA ILE A 110 16.56 -3.15 -3.14
C ILE A 110 15.60 -3.45 -2.00
N LEU A 111 15.20 -4.73 -1.87
CA LEU A 111 14.41 -5.20 -0.74
C LEU A 111 15.38 -5.75 0.31
N ILE A 112 15.20 -5.29 1.54
CA ILE A 112 15.98 -5.73 2.68
C ILE A 112 15.05 -6.51 3.61
N ASP A 113 15.35 -7.79 3.80
CA ASP A 113 14.69 -8.61 4.82
C ASP A 113 15.42 -8.42 6.14
N ALA A 114 14.67 -7.97 7.11
CA ALA A 114 15.18 -7.77 8.46
C ALA A 114 14.72 -8.89 9.40
#